data_bd2c06675b7c11c6d4649df4de02d03d
#
_entry.id   bd2c06675b7c11c6d4649df4de02d03d
#
_cell.length_a   1.000
_cell.length_b   1.000
_cell.length_c   1.000
_cell.angle_alpha   90.00
_cell.angle_beta   90.00
_cell.angle_gamma   90.00
#
_symmetry.space_group_name_H-M   'P 1'
#
loop_
_entity.id
_entity.type
_entity.pdbx_description
1 polymer ?
#
loop_
_entity_poly.entity_id
_entity_poly.type
_entity_poly.pdbx_seq_one_letter_code
_entity_poly.pdbx_strand_id
1 'polypeptide(L)'
;MDENKEDNNSEIKKIVKPRFGMAIDPEVLPRNDETDKLIMKLFIPAVLNFLIIPLVGIVDVFWVGRMGDAVALAAQGAANQVFQSAFWIISFIPSVVAPMVARAAAGGDKAELQNKIGEGIFCAFIVGLFGMTVMGCLRNPALGLVGLDPVSATGIQAAPYIGIRALTFIPAIVSTVGFAAFRGTLDVTTPMKITLASQLMNVILDPIFIFGFGMVKALGVAGAALATSMSELVAAGLYIGTLLKRNLVTVRSMLKPPDAKAIGALLVGGAGVQLRSLAQNITFLAVTRTILTMDSTGTAAAAHTVSSQVFQLGAIAILALSTIATILIPQRMHSKELGGPLAAKAVADRLLAWGILIGVFLFFMQSAAIFALPFFTPIKDVQTFAVLPTLIGAALQPLNGIVFVAEGLMQGHQAFLRLAGGMFVSTGVMLTALRFEGSTLPGVWMCFAAFNTCRLLFALRHHFVDGPLGWKHLNANQMKWEETNKSA
;
A
#
# COMPACT_ATOMS: atom_id res chain seq x y z
N MET A 1 8.29 -50.53 11.82
CA MET A 1 7.47 -49.33 11.49
C MET A 1 7.80 -48.12 12.39
N ASP A 2 8.72 -48.27 13.35
CA ASP A 2 9.10 -47.18 14.28
C ASP A 2 10.42 -46.48 13.97
N GLU A 3 11.32 -47.09 13.22
CA GLU A 3 12.60 -46.45 12.81
C GLU A 3 12.45 -45.26 11.86
N ASN A 4 11.44 -45.25 10.98
CA ASN A 4 11.17 -44.14 10.08
C ASN A 4 10.56 -42.89 10.77
N LYS A 5 10.04 -43.03 12.00
CA LYS A 5 9.51 -41.88 12.76
C LYS A 5 10.59 -41.14 13.57
N GLU A 6 11.63 -41.86 14.00
CA GLU A 6 12.75 -41.23 14.71
C GLU A 6 13.68 -40.46 13.77
N ASP A 7 13.90 -40.95 12.55
CA ASP A 7 14.70 -40.26 11.54
C ASP A 7 14.05 -38.95 11.05
N ASN A 8 12.74 -38.96 10.78
CA ASN A 8 12.02 -37.74 10.40
C ASN A 8 11.98 -36.70 11.55
N ASN A 9 11.91 -37.13 12.81
CA ASN A 9 11.97 -36.24 13.96
C ASN A 9 13.40 -35.68 14.19
N SER A 10 14.44 -36.42 13.80
CA SER A 10 15.81 -35.95 13.89
C SER A 10 16.17 -34.95 12.79
N GLU A 11 15.63 -35.11 11.58
CA GLU A 11 15.77 -34.12 10.49
C GLU A 11 14.99 -32.84 10.78
N ILE A 12 13.76 -32.94 11.30
CA ILE A 12 12.97 -31.76 11.71
C ILE A 12 13.66 -31.00 12.85
N LYS A 13 14.28 -31.71 13.81
CA LYS A 13 15.10 -31.08 14.88
C LYS A 13 16.37 -30.43 14.37
N LYS A 14 16.95 -30.88 13.25
CA LYS A 14 18.12 -30.25 12.60
C LYS A 14 17.76 -28.95 11.90
N ILE A 15 16.54 -28.80 11.39
CA ILE A 15 16.08 -27.61 10.64
C ILE A 15 15.83 -26.39 11.55
N VAL A 16 15.58 -26.57 12.84
CA VAL A 16 15.09 -25.51 13.75
C VAL A 16 16.13 -25.04 14.79
N LYS A 17 17.36 -25.48 14.73
CA LYS A 17 18.41 -24.81 15.52
C LYS A 17 18.82 -23.53 14.80
N PRO A 18 18.59 -22.34 15.41
CA PRO A 18 19.17 -21.13 14.86
C PRO A 18 20.69 -21.28 14.90
N ARG A 19 21.30 -21.61 13.79
CA ARG A 19 22.73 -21.38 13.60
C ARG A 19 22.92 -19.87 13.52
N PHE A 20 23.19 -19.26 14.66
CA PHE A 20 23.85 -17.96 14.73
C PHE A 20 25.30 -18.11 14.22
N GLY A 21 25.42 -18.44 12.96
CA GLY A 21 26.66 -18.43 12.20
C GLY A 21 26.35 -17.71 10.90
N MET A 22 27.19 -16.77 10.49
CA MET A 22 27.04 -15.90 9.30
C MET A 22 26.96 -16.62 7.95
N ALA A 23 26.62 -17.90 7.87
CA ALA A 23 26.31 -18.57 6.63
C ALA A 23 24.81 -18.36 6.35
N ILE A 24 24.50 -17.47 5.42
CA ILE A 24 23.16 -17.37 4.82
C ILE A 24 22.80 -18.76 4.32
N ASP A 25 21.73 -19.35 4.86
CA ASP A 25 21.23 -20.63 4.39
C ASP A 25 20.97 -20.49 2.88
N PRO A 26 21.63 -21.31 2.04
CA PRO A 26 21.42 -21.21 0.61
C PRO A 26 19.95 -21.31 0.21
N GLU A 27 19.07 -21.87 1.03
CA GLU A 27 17.63 -21.94 0.78
C GLU A 27 16.89 -20.60 0.88
N VAL A 28 17.48 -19.61 1.53
CA VAL A 28 16.93 -18.26 1.65
C VAL A 28 17.15 -17.42 0.39
N LEU A 29 18.22 -17.68 -0.35
CA LEU A 29 18.55 -16.91 -1.56
C LEU A 29 17.68 -17.33 -2.76
N PRO A 30 17.32 -16.40 -3.65
CA PRO A 30 16.63 -16.72 -4.91
C PRO A 30 17.43 -17.75 -5.76
N ARG A 31 16.75 -18.79 -6.22
CA ARG A 31 17.34 -19.92 -6.97
C ARG A 31 16.65 -20.20 -8.29
N ASN A 32 15.70 -19.34 -8.69
CA ASN A 32 14.84 -19.56 -9.85
C ASN A 32 13.99 -20.85 -9.76
N ASP A 33 13.63 -21.23 -8.52
CA ASP A 33 12.72 -22.33 -8.23
C ASP A 33 11.23 -21.93 -8.39
N GLU A 34 10.32 -22.86 -8.13
CA GLU A 34 8.88 -22.61 -8.25
C GLU A 34 8.38 -21.50 -7.31
N THR A 35 9.04 -21.29 -6.17
CA THR A 35 8.72 -20.20 -5.24
C THR A 35 9.09 -18.85 -5.86
N ASP A 36 10.28 -18.74 -6.44
CA ASP A 36 10.73 -17.52 -7.12
C ASP A 36 9.88 -17.21 -8.35
N LYS A 37 9.53 -18.22 -9.14
CA LYS A 37 8.60 -18.06 -10.27
C LYS A 37 7.24 -17.55 -9.82
N LEU A 38 6.71 -18.08 -8.71
CA LEU A 38 5.45 -17.62 -8.13
C LEU A 38 5.57 -16.17 -7.66
N ILE A 39 6.63 -15.82 -6.93
CA ILE A 39 6.87 -14.44 -6.48
C ILE A 39 6.92 -13.49 -7.69
N MET A 40 7.69 -13.82 -8.74
CA MET A 40 7.81 -13.00 -9.94
C MET A 40 6.49 -12.90 -10.73
N LYS A 41 5.73 -13.99 -10.83
CA LYS A 41 4.40 -14.01 -11.44
C LYS A 41 3.41 -13.07 -10.74
N LEU A 42 3.54 -12.90 -9.43
CA LEU A 42 2.73 -11.98 -8.64
C LEU A 42 3.31 -10.55 -8.67
N PHE A 43 4.63 -10.42 -8.67
CA PHE A 43 5.34 -9.15 -8.54
C PHE A 43 5.17 -8.24 -9.76
N ILE A 44 5.39 -8.75 -10.96
CA ILE A 44 5.33 -7.94 -12.18
C ILE A 44 3.95 -7.28 -12.37
N PRO A 45 2.81 -8.03 -12.31
CA PRO A 45 1.49 -7.41 -12.40
C PRO A 45 1.19 -6.44 -11.24
N ALA A 46 1.71 -6.70 -10.04
CA ALA A 46 1.52 -5.80 -8.91
C ALA A 46 2.25 -4.47 -9.11
N VAL A 47 3.50 -4.49 -9.58
CA VAL A 47 4.26 -3.27 -9.94
C VAL A 47 3.52 -2.48 -11.01
N LEU A 48 3.10 -3.13 -12.09
CA LEU A 48 2.37 -2.48 -13.17
C LEU A 48 1.07 -1.83 -12.66
N ASN A 49 0.33 -2.53 -11.79
CA ASN A 49 -0.89 -1.98 -11.21
C ASN A 49 -0.63 -0.74 -10.36
N PHE A 50 0.44 -0.71 -9.57
CA PHE A 50 0.79 0.47 -8.77
C PHE A 50 1.33 1.64 -9.62
N LEU A 51 1.88 1.37 -10.80
CA LEU A 51 2.33 2.41 -11.73
C LEU A 51 1.19 3.06 -12.52
N ILE A 52 0.11 2.33 -12.81
CA ILE A 52 -1.01 2.83 -13.60
C ILE A 52 -1.62 4.10 -12.97
N ILE A 53 -1.88 4.09 -11.66
CA ILE A 53 -2.57 5.18 -10.96
C ILE A 53 -1.80 6.52 -11.05
N PRO A 54 -0.49 6.59 -10.70
CA PRO A 54 0.28 7.83 -10.86
C PRO A 54 0.37 8.32 -12.33
N LEU A 55 0.48 7.39 -13.28
CA LEU A 55 0.56 7.75 -14.70
C LEU A 55 -0.74 8.39 -15.18
N VAL A 56 -1.89 7.86 -14.79
CA VAL A 56 -3.19 8.46 -15.15
C VAL A 56 -3.39 9.79 -14.45
N GLY A 57 -2.97 9.94 -13.18
CA GLY A 57 -3.01 11.23 -12.49
C GLY A 57 -2.25 12.33 -13.23
N ILE A 58 -1.14 11.99 -13.91
CA ILE A 58 -0.42 12.94 -14.79
C ILE A 58 -1.29 13.32 -16.00
N VAL A 59 -2.02 12.38 -16.59
CA VAL A 59 -2.90 12.63 -17.73
C VAL A 59 -4.08 13.52 -17.33
N ASP A 60 -4.69 13.29 -16.17
CA ASP A 60 -5.77 14.13 -15.64
C ASP A 60 -5.32 15.59 -15.49
N VAL A 61 -4.14 15.81 -14.88
CA VAL A 61 -3.54 17.14 -14.72
C VAL A 61 -3.20 17.75 -16.08
N PHE A 62 -2.71 16.97 -17.04
CA PHE A 62 -2.42 17.43 -18.40
C PHE A 62 -3.70 17.96 -19.09
N TRP A 63 -4.81 17.25 -19.04
CA TRP A 63 -6.05 17.68 -19.69
C TRP A 63 -6.61 18.96 -19.06
N VAL A 64 -6.64 19.06 -17.72
CA VAL A 64 -7.08 20.30 -17.05
C VAL A 64 -6.13 21.45 -17.32
N GLY A 65 -4.81 21.21 -17.36
CA GLY A 65 -3.81 22.21 -17.76
C GLY A 65 -4.02 22.75 -19.19
N ARG A 66 -4.54 21.93 -20.12
CA ARG A 66 -4.88 22.34 -21.50
C ARG A 66 -6.06 23.30 -21.57
N MET A 67 -6.83 23.49 -20.49
CA MET A 67 -7.87 24.53 -20.43
C MET A 67 -7.26 25.94 -20.48
N GLY A 68 -5.97 26.10 -20.16
CA GLY A 68 -5.30 27.42 -20.10
C GLY A 68 -5.77 28.29 -18.93
N ASP A 69 -6.43 27.70 -17.93
CA ASP A 69 -6.96 28.38 -16.74
C ASP A 69 -6.20 27.90 -15.49
N ALA A 70 -5.35 28.76 -14.93
CA ALA A 70 -4.60 28.47 -13.71
C ALA A 70 -5.51 28.26 -12.48
N VAL A 71 -6.68 28.91 -12.44
CA VAL A 71 -7.67 28.76 -11.38
C VAL A 71 -8.27 27.35 -11.43
N ALA A 72 -8.57 26.84 -12.63
CA ALA A 72 -9.08 25.47 -12.84
C ALA A 72 -8.09 24.43 -12.35
N LEU A 73 -6.80 24.59 -12.70
CA LEU A 73 -5.74 23.66 -12.28
C LEU A 73 -5.53 23.68 -10.77
N ALA A 74 -5.53 24.86 -10.14
CA ALA A 74 -5.46 25.01 -8.69
C ALA A 74 -6.67 24.40 -7.99
N ALA A 75 -7.88 24.59 -8.56
CA ALA A 75 -9.12 24.03 -8.03
C ALA A 75 -9.11 22.49 -8.06
N GLN A 76 -8.69 21.89 -9.18
CA GLN A 76 -8.55 20.44 -9.31
C GLN A 76 -7.55 19.90 -8.28
N GLY A 77 -6.36 20.52 -8.19
CA GLY A 77 -5.31 20.08 -7.27
C GLY A 77 -5.77 20.09 -5.80
N ALA A 78 -6.36 21.21 -5.37
CA ALA A 78 -6.89 21.36 -4.00
C ALA A 78 -8.03 20.38 -3.71
N ALA A 79 -8.99 20.27 -4.62
CA ALA A 79 -10.14 19.36 -4.47
C ALA A 79 -9.70 17.89 -4.45
N ASN A 80 -8.78 17.49 -5.31
CA ASN A 80 -8.22 16.14 -5.32
C ASN A 80 -7.45 15.85 -4.03
N GLN A 81 -6.67 16.80 -3.51
CA GLN A 81 -5.96 16.65 -2.23
C GLN A 81 -6.94 16.40 -1.07
N VAL A 82 -8.05 17.18 -1.01
CA VAL A 82 -9.09 16.99 0.01
C VAL A 82 -9.71 15.60 -0.10
N PHE A 83 -10.12 15.19 -1.32
CA PHE A 83 -10.71 13.88 -1.54
C PHE A 83 -9.75 12.75 -1.18
N GLN A 84 -8.51 12.80 -1.63
CA GLN A 84 -7.48 11.79 -1.34
C GLN A 84 -7.21 11.68 0.16
N SER A 85 -7.09 12.81 0.86
CA SER A 85 -6.89 12.82 2.31
C SER A 85 -8.03 12.14 3.05
N ALA A 86 -9.28 12.46 2.69
CA ALA A 86 -10.47 11.83 3.28
C ALA A 86 -10.55 10.34 2.93
N PHE A 87 -10.26 9.99 1.68
CA PHE A 87 -10.26 8.60 1.21
C PHE A 87 -9.25 7.75 1.98
N TRP A 88 -8.01 8.22 2.15
CA TRP A 88 -6.98 7.50 2.90
C TRP A 88 -7.30 7.31 4.39
N ILE A 89 -7.99 8.27 5.01
CA ILE A 89 -8.45 8.16 6.41
C ILE A 89 -9.47 7.03 6.55
N ILE A 90 -10.32 6.81 5.55
CA ILE A 90 -11.45 5.88 5.63
C ILE A 90 -11.09 4.51 5.02
N SER A 91 -10.13 4.45 4.11
CA SER A 91 -9.80 3.31 3.25
C SER A 91 -8.88 2.26 3.92
N PHE A 92 -9.17 1.83 5.13
CA PHE A 92 -8.41 0.79 5.84
C PHE A 92 -8.86 -0.65 5.51
N ILE A 93 -10.10 -0.81 5.06
CA ILE A 93 -10.74 -2.13 4.86
C ILE A 93 -9.92 -3.06 3.96
N PRO A 94 -9.39 -2.63 2.79
CA PRO A 94 -8.62 -3.49 1.91
C PRO A 94 -7.40 -4.13 2.57
N SER A 95 -6.74 -3.41 3.48
CA SER A 95 -5.55 -3.89 4.19
C SER A 95 -5.87 -5.02 5.18
N VAL A 96 -7.09 -5.05 5.70
CA VAL A 96 -7.56 -6.10 6.60
C VAL A 96 -8.18 -7.27 5.82
N VAL A 97 -8.94 -6.96 4.76
CA VAL A 97 -9.64 -7.96 3.95
C VAL A 97 -8.68 -8.85 3.17
N ALA A 98 -7.61 -8.32 2.58
CA ALA A 98 -6.69 -9.12 1.78
C ALA A 98 -6.09 -10.33 2.54
N PRO A 99 -5.50 -10.18 3.74
CA PRO A 99 -4.99 -11.32 4.50
C PRO A 99 -6.11 -12.23 5.04
N MET A 100 -7.31 -11.70 5.34
CA MET A 100 -8.47 -12.52 5.74
C MET A 100 -8.93 -13.43 4.60
N VAL A 101 -9.04 -12.89 3.39
CA VAL A 101 -9.40 -13.64 2.18
C VAL A 101 -8.31 -14.66 1.84
N ALA A 102 -7.03 -14.30 1.94
CA ALA A 102 -5.91 -15.21 1.70
C ALA A 102 -5.94 -16.42 2.65
N ARG A 103 -6.27 -16.19 3.92
CA ARG A 103 -6.46 -17.25 4.91
C ARG A 103 -7.63 -18.17 4.58
N ALA A 104 -8.80 -17.60 4.26
CA ALA A 104 -10.00 -18.37 3.91
C ALA A 104 -9.79 -19.17 2.62
N ALA A 105 -9.13 -18.59 1.61
CA ALA A 105 -8.77 -19.27 0.37
C ALA A 105 -7.85 -20.47 0.61
N ALA A 106 -6.90 -20.34 1.54
CA ALA A 106 -5.97 -21.41 1.91
C ALA A 106 -6.65 -22.58 2.63
N GLY A 107 -7.71 -22.31 3.39
CA GLY A 107 -8.50 -23.31 4.09
C GLY A 107 -9.33 -24.23 3.17
N GLY A 108 -9.53 -23.83 1.90
CA GLY A 108 -10.25 -24.60 0.90
C GLY A 108 -11.79 -24.58 1.06
N ASP A 109 -12.32 -23.97 2.12
CA ASP A 109 -13.77 -23.82 2.31
C ASP A 109 -14.30 -22.65 1.48
N LYS A 110 -15.02 -23.00 0.42
CA LYS A 110 -15.60 -22.03 -0.50
C LYS A 110 -16.67 -21.15 0.16
N ALA A 111 -17.42 -21.69 1.12
CA ALA A 111 -18.44 -20.92 1.83
C ALA A 111 -17.82 -19.88 2.74
N GLU A 112 -16.75 -20.24 3.47
CA GLU A 112 -15.99 -19.30 4.28
C GLU A 112 -15.37 -18.19 3.41
N LEU A 113 -14.75 -18.54 2.28
CA LEU A 113 -14.19 -17.59 1.34
C LEU A 113 -15.24 -16.59 0.84
N GLN A 114 -16.41 -17.08 0.41
CA GLN A 114 -17.52 -16.24 -0.06
C GLN A 114 -18.04 -15.32 1.04
N ASN A 115 -18.13 -15.82 2.28
CA ASN A 115 -18.54 -15.01 3.42
C ASN A 115 -17.52 -13.91 3.73
N LYS A 116 -16.21 -14.21 3.74
CA LYS A 116 -15.17 -13.20 4.04
C LYS A 116 -15.09 -12.11 2.99
N ILE A 117 -15.25 -12.44 1.72
CA ILE A 117 -15.33 -11.44 0.64
C ILE A 117 -16.63 -10.63 0.78
N GLY A 118 -17.76 -11.29 1.05
CA GLY A 118 -19.05 -10.64 1.26
C GLY A 118 -19.02 -9.65 2.42
N GLU A 119 -18.48 -10.04 3.58
CA GLU A 119 -18.26 -9.19 4.76
C GLU A 119 -17.46 -7.94 4.39
N GLY A 120 -16.35 -8.12 3.62
CA GLY A 120 -15.52 -7.01 3.15
C GLY A 120 -16.29 -6.03 2.27
N ILE A 121 -17.09 -6.52 1.31
CA ILE A 121 -17.90 -5.69 0.41
C ILE A 121 -19.02 -4.98 1.17
N PHE A 122 -19.69 -5.66 2.12
CA PHE A 122 -20.70 -5.05 2.98
C PHE A 122 -20.09 -3.87 3.77
N CYS A 123 -18.97 -4.10 4.42
CA CYS A 123 -18.28 -3.05 5.18
C CYS A 123 -17.80 -1.90 4.26
N ALA A 124 -17.34 -2.22 3.04
CA ALA A 124 -16.96 -1.22 2.05
C ALA A 124 -18.14 -0.32 1.67
N PHE A 125 -19.33 -0.89 1.52
CA PHE A 125 -20.54 -0.13 1.24
C PHE A 125 -20.91 0.81 2.39
N ILE A 126 -20.92 0.32 3.64
CA ILE A 126 -21.24 1.12 4.82
C ILE A 126 -20.24 2.26 5.02
N VAL A 127 -18.93 1.96 4.95
CA VAL A 127 -17.86 2.95 5.12
C VAL A 127 -17.84 3.93 3.94
N GLY A 128 -18.11 3.45 2.72
CA GLY A 128 -18.30 4.29 1.54
C GLY A 128 -19.48 5.25 1.67
N LEU A 129 -20.62 4.78 2.21
CA LEU A 129 -21.79 5.60 2.49
C LEU A 129 -21.48 6.68 3.55
N PHE A 130 -20.76 6.31 4.60
CA PHE A 130 -20.27 7.26 5.60
C PHE A 130 -19.37 8.33 4.96
N GLY A 131 -18.36 7.92 4.17
CA GLY A 131 -17.45 8.83 3.46
C GLY A 131 -18.19 9.75 2.48
N MET A 132 -19.15 9.21 1.73
CA MET A 132 -20.00 9.97 0.82
C MET A 132 -20.79 11.06 1.59
N THR A 133 -21.40 10.70 2.70
CA THR A 133 -22.21 11.63 3.53
C THR A 133 -21.34 12.72 4.14
N VAL A 134 -20.22 12.35 4.77
CA VAL A 134 -19.27 13.28 5.40
C VAL A 134 -18.70 14.24 4.35
N MET A 135 -18.22 13.74 3.23
CA MET A 135 -17.62 14.58 2.18
C MET A 135 -18.66 15.46 1.50
N GLY A 136 -19.88 14.95 1.25
CA GLY A 136 -20.97 15.72 0.66
C GLY A 136 -21.44 16.87 1.56
N CYS A 137 -21.59 16.60 2.88
CA CYS A 137 -22.03 17.60 3.86
C CYS A 137 -20.92 18.59 4.25
N LEU A 138 -19.67 18.12 4.35
CA LEU A 138 -18.54 18.93 4.84
C LEU A 138 -17.63 19.44 3.73
N ARG A 139 -18.06 19.46 2.47
CA ARG A 139 -17.22 19.89 1.32
C ARG A 139 -16.59 21.28 1.50
N ASN A 140 -17.37 22.27 1.95
CA ASN A 140 -16.88 23.65 2.14
C ASN A 140 -15.92 23.76 3.35
N PRO A 141 -16.23 23.23 4.55
CA PRO A 141 -15.26 23.11 5.63
C PRO A 141 -13.98 22.38 5.23
N ALA A 142 -14.10 21.30 4.44
CA ALA A 142 -12.94 20.53 3.99
C ALA A 142 -12.03 21.32 3.05
N LEU A 143 -12.57 22.17 2.17
CA LEU A 143 -11.81 23.12 1.36
C LEU A 143 -11.10 24.16 2.25
N GLY A 144 -11.77 24.64 3.29
CA GLY A 144 -11.15 25.56 4.25
C GLY A 144 -9.93 24.98 4.98
N LEU A 145 -9.90 23.66 5.25
CA LEU A 145 -8.75 22.99 5.87
C LEU A 145 -7.48 23.03 4.99
N VAL A 146 -7.61 23.11 3.68
CA VAL A 146 -6.49 23.26 2.75
C VAL A 146 -6.22 24.73 2.40
N GLY A 147 -6.81 25.66 3.14
CA GLY A 147 -6.59 27.10 2.98
C GLY A 147 -7.35 27.72 1.79
N LEU A 148 -8.37 27.03 1.27
CA LEU A 148 -9.14 27.48 0.13
C LEU A 148 -10.46 28.12 0.61
N ASP A 149 -10.63 29.42 0.34
CA ASP A 149 -11.90 30.09 0.61
C ASP A 149 -12.98 29.58 -0.38
N PRO A 150 -14.09 29.00 0.10
CA PRO A 150 -15.16 28.49 -0.74
C PRO A 150 -15.79 29.53 -1.70
N VAL A 151 -15.70 30.81 -1.36
CA VAL A 151 -16.23 31.92 -2.20
C VAL A 151 -15.20 32.48 -3.18
N SER A 152 -13.93 32.06 -3.10
CA SER A 152 -12.92 32.41 -4.07
C SER A 152 -13.20 31.79 -5.44
N ALA A 153 -12.61 32.33 -6.53
CA ALA A 153 -12.76 31.77 -7.86
C ALA A 153 -12.32 30.28 -7.93
N THR A 154 -11.26 29.95 -7.19
CA THR A 154 -10.77 28.55 -7.08
C THR A 154 -11.74 27.68 -6.28
N GLY A 155 -12.30 28.20 -5.17
CA GLY A 155 -13.28 27.48 -4.34
C GLY A 155 -14.58 27.16 -5.09
N ILE A 156 -15.07 28.12 -5.88
CA ILE A 156 -16.28 27.94 -6.72
C ILE A 156 -16.08 26.83 -7.75
N GLN A 157 -14.88 26.67 -8.32
CA GLN A 157 -14.56 25.59 -9.26
C GLN A 157 -14.27 24.25 -8.53
N ALA A 158 -13.70 24.29 -7.31
CA ALA A 158 -13.36 23.09 -6.54
C ALA A 158 -14.60 22.40 -5.92
N ALA A 159 -15.61 23.16 -5.49
CA ALA A 159 -16.78 22.63 -4.79
C ALA A 159 -17.61 21.63 -5.63
N PRO A 160 -17.90 21.86 -6.94
CA PRO A 160 -18.54 20.85 -7.79
C PRO A 160 -17.70 19.59 -7.95
N TYR A 161 -16.38 19.72 -8.08
CA TYR A 161 -15.47 18.59 -8.15
C TYR A 161 -15.64 17.66 -6.93
N ILE A 162 -15.52 18.21 -5.71
CA ILE A 162 -15.70 17.44 -4.48
C ILE A 162 -17.10 16.85 -4.38
N GLY A 163 -18.14 17.59 -4.78
CA GLY A 163 -19.52 17.11 -4.76
C GLY A 163 -19.72 15.88 -5.63
N ILE A 164 -19.16 15.87 -6.85
CA ILE A 164 -19.20 14.71 -7.75
C ILE A 164 -18.37 13.56 -7.17
N ARG A 165 -17.15 13.82 -6.72
CA ARG A 165 -16.27 12.81 -6.13
C ARG A 165 -16.83 12.20 -4.84
N ALA A 166 -17.61 12.97 -4.04
CA ALA A 166 -18.29 12.46 -2.85
C ALA A 166 -19.24 11.30 -3.20
N LEU A 167 -20.00 11.40 -4.30
CA LEU A 167 -20.91 10.34 -4.74
C LEU A 167 -20.20 9.02 -5.08
N THR A 168 -18.92 9.09 -5.44
CA THR A 168 -18.13 7.92 -5.82
C THR A 168 -17.31 7.31 -4.68
N PHE A 169 -17.49 7.76 -3.45
CA PHE A 169 -16.84 7.12 -2.31
C PHE A 169 -17.20 5.64 -2.19
N ILE A 170 -18.46 5.28 -2.39
CA ILE A 170 -18.92 3.88 -2.34
C ILE A 170 -18.21 3.03 -3.41
N PRO A 171 -18.32 3.35 -4.73
CA PRO A 171 -17.65 2.55 -5.75
C PRO A 171 -16.12 2.55 -5.60
N ALA A 172 -15.51 3.65 -5.16
CA ALA A 172 -14.06 3.70 -4.91
C ALA A 172 -13.62 2.70 -3.83
N ILE A 173 -14.28 2.68 -2.66
CA ILE A 173 -13.94 1.72 -1.58
C ILE A 173 -14.30 0.29 -1.99
N VAL A 174 -15.43 0.06 -2.65
CA VAL A 174 -15.82 -1.26 -3.17
C VAL A 174 -14.78 -1.78 -4.17
N SER A 175 -14.27 -0.93 -5.06
CA SER A 175 -13.20 -1.30 -5.99
C SER A 175 -11.93 -1.73 -5.26
N THR A 176 -11.51 -0.97 -4.22
CA THR A 176 -10.30 -1.33 -3.45
C THR A 176 -10.47 -2.62 -2.66
N VAL A 177 -11.66 -2.92 -2.17
CA VAL A 177 -11.96 -4.21 -1.51
C VAL A 177 -12.05 -5.34 -2.53
N GLY A 178 -12.65 -5.12 -3.71
CA GLY A 178 -12.64 -6.08 -4.81
C GLY A 178 -11.22 -6.42 -5.26
N PHE A 179 -10.38 -5.41 -5.41
CA PHE A 179 -8.94 -5.55 -5.65
C PHE A 179 -8.25 -6.40 -4.56
N ALA A 180 -8.52 -6.12 -3.28
CA ALA A 180 -7.98 -6.87 -2.15
C ALA A 180 -8.45 -8.34 -2.12
N ALA A 181 -9.71 -8.59 -2.48
CA ALA A 181 -10.29 -9.94 -2.57
C ALA A 181 -9.57 -10.79 -3.63
N PHE A 182 -9.37 -10.27 -4.85
CA PHE A 182 -8.62 -10.98 -5.88
C PHE A 182 -7.17 -11.25 -5.47
N ARG A 183 -6.50 -10.26 -4.88
CA ARG A 183 -5.13 -10.48 -4.37
C ARG A 183 -5.10 -11.56 -3.30
N GLY A 184 -6.06 -11.58 -2.38
CA GLY A 184 -6.17 -12.63 -1.36
C GLY A 184 -6.30 -14.03 -1.94
N THR A 185 -6.86 -14.18 -3.14
CA THR A 185 -6.88 -15.45 -3.89
C THR A 185 -5.66 -15.64 -4.80
N LEU A 186 -4.60 -14.85 -4.64
CA LEU A 186 -3.39 -14.80 -5.48
C LEU A 186 -3.63 -14.44 -6.96
N ASP A 187 -4.78 -13.90 -7.30
CA ASP A 187 -5.03 -13.36 -8.63
C ASP A 187 -4.71 -11.87 -8.67
N VAL A 188 -3.52 -11.51 -9.09
CA VAL A 188 -3.08 -10.12 -9.29
C VAL A 188 -3.31 -9.64 -10.73
N THR A 189 -3.56 -10.56 -11.66
CA THR A 189 -3.74 -10.26 -13.08
C THR A 189 -5.12 -9.70 -13.37
N THR A 190 -6.16 -10.26 -12.78
CA THR A 190 -7.55 -9.77 -12.95
C THR A 190 -7.71 -8.34 -12.45
N PRO A 191 -7.28 -7.98 -11.21
CA PRO A 191 -7.34 -6.58 -10.78
C PRO A 191 -6.51 -5.64 -11.66
N MET A 192 -5.32 -6.04 -12.11
CA MET A 192 -4.53 -5.24 -13.05
C MET A 192 -5.30 -4.91 -14.33
N LYS A 193 -5.97 -5.92 -14.94
CA LYS A 193 -6.79 -5.72 -16.16
C LYS A 193 -7.99 -4.80 -15.91
N ILE A 194 -8.69 -4.95 -14.78
CA ILE A 194 -9.82 -4.10 -14.40
C ILE A 194 -9.35 -2.67 -14.19
N THR A 195 -8.27 -2.49 -13.44
CA THR A 195 -7.67 -1.16 -13.22
C THR A 195 -7.26 -0.52 -14.55
N LEU A 196 -6.55 -1.25 -15.41
CA LEU A 196 -6.14 -0.72 -16.70
C LEU A 196 -7.35 -0.31 -17.57
N ALA A 197 -8.39 -1.16 -17.64
CA ALA A 197 -9.59 -0.85 -18.42
C ALA A 197 -10.32 0.40 -17.88
N SER A 198 -10.49 0.52 -16.57
CA SER A 198 -11.14 1.67 -15.95
C SER A 198 -10.32 2.94 -16.10
N GLN A 199 -8.99 2.87 -16.00
CA GLN A 199 -8.12 4.02 -16.15
C GLN A 199 -8.00 4.47 -17.61
N LEU A 200 -7.99 3.56 -18.58
CA LEU A 200 -8.10 3.92 -20.01
C LEU A 200 -9.43 4.60 -20.31
N MET A 201 -10.52 4.13 -19.72
CA MET A 201 -11.82 4.80 -19.83
C MET A 201 -11.75 6.23 -19.26
N ASN A 202 -11.10 6.44 -18.10
CA ASN A 202 -10.90 7.77 -17.52
C ASN A 202 -10.17 8.69 -18.50
N VAL A 203 -9.01 8.26 -19.02
CA VAL A 203 -8.21 9.02 -19.99
C VAL A 203 -9.00 9.44 -21.24
N ILE A 204 -9.95 8.58 -21.70
CA ILE A 204 -10.82 8.86 -22.84
C ILE A 204 -11.95 9.83 -22.45
N LEU A 205 -12.53 9.67 -21.27
CA LEU A 205 -13.65 10.49 -20.82
C LEU A 205 -13.24 11.90 -20.39
N ASP A 206 -12.00 12.10 -19.92
CA ASP A 206 -11.49 13.38 -19.50
C ASP A 206 -11.68 14.48 -20.55
N PRO A 207 -11.11 14.38 -21.76
CA PRO A 207 -11.28 15.43 -22.77
C PRO A 207 -12.75 15.61 -23.19
N ILE A 208 -13.56 14.54 -23.18
CA ILE A 208 -14.98 14.58 -23.53
C ILE A 208 -15.77 15.43 -22.54
N PHE A 209 -15.55 15.25 -21.23
CA PHE A 209 -16.28 16.00 -20.22
C PHE A 209 -15.66 17.36 -19.88
N ILE A 210 -14.34 17.48 -19.98
CA ILE A 210 -13.65 18.75 -19.71
C ILE A 210 -14.00 19.78 -20.79
N PHE A 211 -13.82 19.42 -22.09
CA PHE A 211 -13.97 20.35 -23.22
C PHE A 211 -15.35 20.27 -23.89
N GLY A 212 -16.10 19.22 -23.63
CA GLY A 212 -17.33 18.92 -24.34
C GLY A 212 -17.09 18.20 -25.67
N PHE A 213 -18.02 17.34 -26.07
CA PHE A 213 -17.98 16.66 -27.36
C PHE A 213 -19.41 16.29 -27.81
N GLY A 214 -19.79 16.70 -29.02
CA GLY A 214 -21.12 16.48 -29.56
C GLY A 214 -22.23 17.10 -28.72
N MET A 215 -23.08 16.30 -28.13
CA MET A 215 -24.18 16.74 -27.24
C MET A 215 -23.73 16.99 -25.78
N VAL A 216 -22.51 16.58 -25.43
CA VAL A 216 -21.97 16.77 -24.07
C VAL A 216 -21.41 18.18 -23.94
N LYS A 217 -21.96 18.97 -23.01
CA LYS A 217 -21.46 20.32 -22.71
C LYS A 217 -20.12 20.23 -21.97
N ALA A 218 -19.25 21.22 -22.22
CA ALA A 218 -18.01 21.38 -21.46
C ALA A 218 -18.31 21.65 -19.97
N LEU A 219 -17.74 20.84 -19.09
CA LEU A 219 -17.93 20.90 -17.65
C LEU A 219 -16.67 21.39 -16.92
N GLY A 220 -15.55 21.58 -17.63
CA GLY A 220 -14.29 22.02 -17.04
C GLY A 220 -13.79 21.07 -15.94
N VAL A 221 -13.40 21.64 -14.80
CA VAL A 221 -12.90 20.86 -13.64
C VAL A 221 -13.91 19.83 -13.12
N ALA A 222 -15.21 20.16 -13.15
CA ALA A 222 -16.26 19.20 -12.81
C ALA A 222 -16.34 18.03 -13.78
N GLY A 223 -15.95 18.24 -15.05
CA GLY A 223 -15.84 17.21 -16.08
C GLY A 223 -14.76 16.18 -15.76
N ALA A 224 -13.60 16.61 -15.28
CA ALA A 224 -12.54 15.71 -14.79
C ALA A 224 -13.03 14.86 -13.61
N ALA A 225 -13.74 15.47 -12.64
CA ALA A 225 -14.36 14.72 -11.54
C ALA A 225 -15.35 13.67 -12.04
N LEU A 226 -16.16 14.01 -13.04
CA LEU A 226 -17.16 13.10 -13.60
C LEU A 226 -16.51 11.92 -14.35
N ALA A 227 -15.45 12.17 -15.13
CA ALA A 227 -14.69 11.14 -15.83
C ALA A 227 -14.10 10.11 -14.85
N THR A 228 -13.41 10.60 -13.82
CA THR A 228 -12.85 9.75 -12.77
C THR A 228 -13.97 8.98 -12.05
N SER A 229 -15.07 9.64 -11.72
CA SER A 229 -16.22 9.04 -11.02
C SER A 229 -16.88 7.92 -11.81
N MET A 230 -17.08 8.12 -13.11
CA MET A 230 -17.63 7.09 -14.00
C MET A 230 -16.68 5.90 -14.13
N SER A 231 -15.38 6.14 -14.24
CA SER A 231 -14.37 5.09 -14.33
C SER A 231 -14.29 4.26 -13.05
N GLU A 232 -14.41 4.87 -11.88
CA GLU A 232 -14.49 4.17 -10.59
C GLU A 232 -15.78 3.35 -10.45
N LEU A 233 -16.93 3.87 -10.93
CA LEU A 233 -18.18 3.13 -10.93
C LEU A 233 -18.10 1.89 -11.82
N VAL A 234 -17.51 2.03 -13.01
CA VAL A 234 -17.28 0.90 -13.93
C VAL A 234 -16.30 -0.10 -13.30
N ALA A 235 -15.22 0.37 -12.66
CA ALA A 235 -14.30 -0.51 -11.96
C ALA A 235 -15.01 -1.32 -10.88
N ALA A 236 -15.82 -0.69 -10.02
CA ALA A 236 -16.60 -1.38 -8.99
C ALA A 236 -17.54 -2.42 -9.58
N GLY A 237 -18.24 -2.07 -10.66
CA GLY A 237 -19.12 -3.00 -11.39
C GLY A 237 -18.35 -4.19 -11.96
N LEU A 238 -17.18 -3.96 -12.57
CA LEU A 238 -16.31 -5.01 -13.10
C LEU A 238 -15.75 -5.91 -11.98
N TYR A 239 -15.36 -5.34 -10.84
CA TYR A 239 -14.91 -6.14 -9.68
C TYR A 239 -16.02 -7.03 -9.16
N ILE A 240 -17.22 -6.48 -8.86
CA ILE A 240 -18.36 -7.25 -8.35
C ILE A 240 -18.80 -8.28 -9.39
N GLY A 241 -18.98 -7.89 -10.64
CA GLY A 241 -19.41 -8.78 -11.72
C GLY A 241 -18.45 -9.95 -11.91
N THR A 242 -17.13 -9.71 -11.83
CA THR A 242 -16.11 -10.77 -11.96
C THR A 242 -16.08 -11.67 -10.73
N LEU A 243 -16.22 -11.13 -9.52
CA LEU A 243 -16.32 -11.92 -8.28
C LEU A 243 -17.54 -12.84 -8.30
N LEU A 244 -18.69 -12.34 -8.74
CA LEU A 244 -19.93 -13.13 -8.90
C LEU A 244 -19.76 -14.21 -9.98
N LYS A 245 -19.24 -13.86 -11.17
CA LYS A 245 -19.02 -14.79 -12.28
C LYS A 245 -18.09 -15.95 -11.91
N ARG A 246 -17.10 -15.69 -11.06
CA ARG A 246 -16.16 -16.72 -10.58
C ARG A 246 -16.65 -17.46 -9.33
N ASN A 247 -17.87 -17.18 -8.87
CA ASN A 247 -18.41 -17.74 -7.64
C ASN A 247 -17.51 -17.52 -6.41
N LEU A 248 -16.78 -16.39 -6.36
CA LEU A 248 -15.98 -15.97 -5.21
C LEU A 248 -16.81 -15.21 -4.17
N VAL A 249 -18.01 -14.75 -4.55
CA VAL A 249 -18.98 -14.08 -3.69
C VAL A 249 -20.39 -14.42 -4.20
N THR A 250 -21.37 -14.29 -3.33
CA THR A 250 -22.80 -14.40 -3.69
C THR A 250 -23.51 -13.11 -3.31
N VAL A 251 -24.62 -12.79 -4.00
CA VAL A 251 -25.46 -11.62 -3.63
C VAL A 251 -25.91 -11.71 -2.17
N ARG A 252 -26.25 -12.92 -1.72
CA ARG A 252 -26.67 -13.16 -0.33
C ARG A 252 -25.53 -12.85 0.67
N SER A 253 -24.28 -13.24 0.39
CA SER A 253 -23.15 -12.95 1.27
C SER A 253 -22.78 -11.47 1.31
N MET A 254 -22.98 -10.73 0.20
CA MET A 254 -22.75 -9.28 0.16
C MET A 254 -23.80 -8.47 0.92
N LEU A 255 -25.04 -8.98 1.01
CA LEU A 255 -26.13 -8.30 1.72
C LEU A 255 -26.27 -8.75 3.19
N LYS A 256 -25.55 -9.80 3.58
CA LYS A 256 -25.59 -10.30 4.94
C LYS A 256 -24.69 -9.44 5.84
N PRO A 257 -25.23 -8.78 6.89
CA PRO A 257 -24.40 -8.07 7.85
C PRO A 257 -23.39 -9.02 8.49
N PRO A 258 -22.12 -8.60 8.65
CA PRO A 258 -21.13 -9.36 9.39
C PRO A 258 -21.55 -9.53 10.84
N ASP A 259 -21.12 -10.62 11.47
CA ASP A 259 -21.33 -10.80 12.90
C ASP A 259 -20.47 -9.82 13.73
N ALA A 260 -20.84 -9.63 15.02
CA ALA A 260 -20.14 -8.69 15.90
C ALA A 260 -18.63 -9.01 16.03
N LYS A 261 -18.25 -10.31 15.94
CA LYS A 261 -16.86 -10.74 16.00
C LYS A 261 -16.09 -10.35 14.74
N ALA A 262 -16.70 -10.48 13.55
CA ALA A 262 -16.11 -10.06 12.30
C ALA A 262 -15.97 -8.52 12.23
N ILE A 263 -17.00 -7.78 12.65
CA ILE A 263 -16.93 -6.32 12.77
C ILE A 263 -15.82 -5.91 13.74
N GLY A 264 -15.74 -6.53 14.91
CA GLY A 264 -14.69 -6.26 15.90
C GLY A 264 -13.28 -6.48 15.32
N ALA A 265 -13.06 -7.58 14.61
CA ALA A 265 -11.78 -7.88 13.97
C ALA A 265 -11.41 -6.83 12.89
N LEU A 266 -12.38 -6.41 12.06
CA LEU A 266 -12.20 -5.37 11.06
C LEU A 266 -11.90 -4.01 11.68
N LEU A 267 -12.61 -3.62 12.74
CA LEU A 267 -12.40 -2.35 13.44
C LEU A 267 -11.05 -2.30 14.16
N VAL A 268 -10.66 -3.37 14.86
CA VAL A 268 -9.34 -3.44 15.53
C VAL A 268 -8.21 -3.44 14.51
N GLY A 269 -8.34 -4.23 13.43
CA GLY A 269 -7.39 -4.23 12.33
C GLY A 269 -7.31 -2.85 11.66
N GLY A 270 -8.47 -2.26 11.39
CA GLY A 270 -8.59 -0.92 10.80
C GLY A 270 -7.98 0.17 11.68
N ALA A 271 -8.27 0.15 12.99
CA ALA A 271 -7.65 1.08 13.95
C ALA A 271 -6.12 0.95 13.94
N GLY A 272 -5.58 -0.27 13.92
CA GLY A 272 -4.14 -0.49 13.82
C GLY A 272 -3.53 0.10 12.53
N VAL A 273 -4.19 -0.10 11.38
CA VAL A 273 -3.76 0.49 10.10
C VAL A 273 -3.81 2.02 10.16
N GLN A 274 -4.88 2.60 10.71
CA GLN A 274 -5.03 4.07 10.80
C GLN A 274 -4.05 4.70 11.79
N LEU A 275 -3.83 4.09 12.94
CA LEU A 275 -2.83 4.54 13.91
C LEU A 275 -1.42 4.52 13.31
N ARG A 276 -1.09 3.47 12.54
CA ARG A 276 0.19 3.42 11.79
C ARG A 276 0.28 4.59 10.79
N SER A 277 -0.78 4.84 10.02
CA SER A 277 -0.83 5.92 9.03
C SER A 277 -0.73 7.30 9.69
N LEU A 278 -1.37 7.49 10.84
CA LEU A 278 -1.27 8.71 11.63
C LEU A 278 0.16 8.97 12.07
N ALA A 279 0.84 7.99 12.66
CA ALA A 279 2.23 8.11 13.08
C ALA A 279 3.15 8.45 11.90
N GLN A 280 2.93 7.83 10.73
CA GLN A 280 3.68 8.12 9.52
C GLN A 280 3.44 9.56 9.02
N ASN A 281 2.19 10.04 9.05
CA ASN A 281 1.85 11.42 8.66
C ASN A 281 2.49 12.45 9.62
N ILE A 282 2.51 12.18 10.92
CA ILE A 282 3.22 13.01 11.91
C ILE A 282 4.71 13.12 11.54
N THR A 283 5.34 12.00 11.16
CA THR A 283 6.74 11.98 10.71
C THR A 283 6.95 12.90 9.50
N PHE A 284 6.14 12.74 8.43
CA PHE A 284 6.29 13.54 7.23
C PHE A 284 6.00 15.03 7.46
N LEU A 285 5.00 15.34 8.28
CA LEU A 285 4.69 16.72 8.65
C LEU A 285 5.86 17.38 9.40
N ALA A 286 6.47 16.68 10.36
CA ALA A 286 7.63 17.17 11.09
C ALA A 286 8.83 17.41 10.17
N VAL A 287 9.10 16.49 9.25
CA VAL A 287 10.15 16.64 8.22
C VAL A 287 9.89 17.88 7.37
N THR A 288 8.69 18.00 6.81
CA THR A 288 8.32 19.13 5.96
C THR A 288 8.48 20.45 6.71
N ARG A 289 7.98 20.53 7.96
CA ARG A 289 8.12 21.72 8.80
C ARG A 289 9.60 22.08 9.02
N THR A 290 10.43 21.09 9.37
CA THR A 290 11.86 21.29 9.59
C THR A 290 12.54 21.85 8.35
N ILE A 291 12.26 21.29 7.17
CA ILE A 291 12.87 21.73 5.90
C ILE A 291 12.42 23.13 5.50
N LEU A 292 11.13 23.46 5.67
CA LEU A 292 10.61 24.80 5.35
C LEU A 292 11.20 25.91 6.23
N THR A 293 11.76 25.55 7.39
CA THR A 293 12.44 26.52 8.29
C THR A 293 13.94 26.61 8.08
N MET A 294 14.52 25.84 7.13
CA MET A 294 15.98 25.84 6.90
C MET A 294 16.50 27.07 6.17
N ASP A 295 15.77 27.50 5.16
CA ASP A 295 16.13 28.68 4.37
C ASP A 295 14.90 29.48 3.95
N SER A 296 15.11 30.81 3.77
CA SER A 296 14.05 31.71 3.31
C SER A 296 13.87 31.70 1.78
N THR A 297 14.80 31.05 1.05
CA THR A 297 14.77 30.99 -0.43
C THR A 297 13.91 29.83 -0.94
N GLY A 298 13.61 28.84 -0.08
CA GLY A 298 12.89 27.63 -0.44
C GLY A 298 13.72 26.62 -1.24
N THR A 299 15.02 26.85 -1.42
CA THR A 299 15.92 25.96 -2.16
C THR A 299 15.99 24.57 -1.55
N ALA A 300 16.10 24.48 -0.20
CA ALA A 300 16.11 23.21 0.52
C ALA A 300 14.77 22.43 0.33
N ALA A 301 13.64 23.13 0.39
CA ALA A 301 12.32 22.53 0.19
C ALA A 301 12.14 22.02 -1.25
N ALA A 302 12.59 22.79 -2.25
CA ALA A 302 12.58 22.37 -3.65
C ALA A 302 13.49 21.15 -3.87
N ALA A 303 14.71 21.15 -3.33
CA ALA A 303 15.64 20.02 -3.42
C ALA A 303 15.08 18.76 -2.74
N HIS A 304 14.46 18.91 -1.54
CA HIS A 304 13.77 17.81 -0.87
C HIS A 304 12.64 17.22 -1.73
N THR A 305 11.85 18.07 -2.37
CA THR A 305 10.76 17.62 -3.24
C THR A 305 11.29 16.78 -4.40
N VAL A 306 12.35 17.23 -5.09
CA VAL A 306 12.98 16.47 -6.18
C VAL A 306 13.53 15.14 -5.67
N SER A 307 14.32 15.16 -4.59
CA SER A 307 14.90 13.94 -4.02
C SER A 307 13.81 12.95 -3.55
N SER A 308 12.71 13.45 -2.99
CA SER A 308 11.57 12.64 -2.56
C SER A 308 10.85 11.99 -3.74
N GLN A 309 10.71 12.65 -4.88
CA GLN A 309 10.12 12.06 -6.09
C GLN A 309 10.97 10.90 -6.59
N VAL A 310 12.29 11.07 -6.67
CA VAL A 310 13.21 9.99 -7.05
C VAL A 310 13.10 8.80 -6.07
N PHE A 311 13.08 9.08 -4.76
CA PHE A 311 12.95 8.06 -3.73
C PHE A 311 11.62 7.28 -3.81
N GLN A 312 10.50 7.97 -4.04
CA GLN A 312 9.17 7.37 -4.11
C GLN A 312 8.99 6.46 -5.33
N LEU A 313 9.66 6.74 -6.47
CA LEU A 313 9.63 5.86 -7.63
C LEU A 313 10.13 4.44 -7.28
N GLY A 314 11.16 4.32 -6.45
CA GLY A 314 11.64 3.03 -5.97
C GLY A 314 10.66 2.36 -4.99
N ALA A 315 9.94 3.16 -4.20
CA ALA A 315 8.99 2.64 -3.23
C ALA A 315 7.87 1.81 -3.87
N ILE A 316 7.52 2.05 -5.13
CA ILE A 316 6.48 1.29 -5.86
C ILE A 316 6.85 -0.19 -5.97
N ALA A 317 8.10 -0.51 -6.37
CA ALA A 317 8.56 -1.89 -6.49
C ALA A 317 8.61 -2.59 -5.11
N ILE A 318 9.13 -1.89 -4.10
CA ILE A 318 9.21 -2.42 -2.73
C ILE A 318 7.79 -2.63 -2.15
N LEU A 319 6.86 -1.72 -2.39
CA LEU A 319 5.46 -1.84 -1.96
C LEU A 319 4.76 -3.03 -2.64
N ALA A 320 5.02 -3.27 -3.92
CA ALA A 320 4.50 -4.44 -4.62
C ALA A 320 4.96 -5.75 -3.95
N LEU A 321 6.25 -5.85 -3.61
CA LEU A 321 6.78 -7.02 -2.91
C LEU A 321 6.20 -7.18 -1.49
N SER A 322 6.07 -6.07 -0.74
CA SER A 322 5.40 -6.04 0.56
C SER A 322 3.95 -6.55 0.47
N THR A 323 3.24 -6.15 -0.58
CA THR A 323 1.87 -6.61 -0.83
C THR A 323 1.78 -8.11 -1.06
N ILE A 324 2.76 -8.70 -1.76
CA ILE A 324 2.85 -10.16 -1.95
C ILE A 324 3.04 -10.86 -0.61
N ALA A 325 3.92 -10.34 0.25
CA ALA A 325 4.10 -10.88 1.60
C ALA A 325 2.78 -10.90 2.39
N THR A 326 1.97 -9.86 2.28
CA THR A 326 0.67 -9.73 2.96
C THR A 326 -0.32 -10.85 2.60
N ILE A 327 -0.26 -11.39 1.38
CA ILE A 327 -1.21 -12.40 0.89
C ILE A 327 -0.62 -13.81 0.85
N LEU A 328 0.65 -13.96 0.46
CA LEU A 328 1.27 -15.26 0.28
C LEU A 328 1.54 -15.98 1.61
N ILE A 329 1.89 -15.22 2.66
CA ILE A 329 2.18 -15.82 3.96
C ILE A 329 0.94 -16.40 4.63
N PRO A 330 -0.20 -15.69 4.80
CA PRO A 330 -1.38 -16.31 5.38
C PRO A 330 -1.89 -17.48 4.55
N GLN A 331 -1.75 -17.43 3.21
CA GLN A 331 -2.10 -18.55 2.36
C GLN A 331 -1.22 -19.78 2.65
N ARG A 332 0.10 -19.63 2.71
CA ARG A 332 1.02 -20.75 3.00
C ARG A 332 0.82 -21.30 4.41
N MET A 333 0.59 -20.43 5.40
CA MET A 333 0.37 -20.85 6.79
C MET A 333 -0.86 -21.74 6.99
N HIS A 334 -1.93 -21.54 6.21
CA HIS A 334 -3.21 -22.21 6.41
C HIS A 334 -3.53 -23.23 5.32
N SER A 335 -2.66 -23.41 4.31
CA SER A 335 -2.85 -24.38 3.24
C SER A 335 -2.63 -25.81 3.75
N LYS A 336 -3.58 -26.71 3.46
CA LYS A 336 -3.45 -28.15 3.73
C LYS A 336 -2.39 -28.81 2.84
N GLU A 337 -2.24 -28.34 1.60
CA GLU A 337 -1.38 -28.97 0.58
C GLU A 337 0.05 -28.39 0.58
N LEU A 338 0.25 -27.16 1.04
CA LEU A 338 1.46 -26.38 0.83
C LEU A 338 2.40 -26.27 2.06
N GLY A 339 2.16 -27.09 3.10
CA GLY A 339 3.17 -27.35 4.12
C GLY A 339 3.15 -26.52 5.41
N GLY A 340 2.17 -25.62 5.62
CA GLY A 340 1.95 -24.97 6.93
C GLY A 340 3.00 -23.92 7.34
N PRO A 341 3.18 -23.69 8.65
CA PRO A 341 4.04 -22.63 9.19
C PRO A 341 5.51 -22.69 8.75
N LEU A 342 6.10 -23.88 8.62
CA LEU A 342 7.50 -24.04 8.17
C LEU A 342 7.65 -23.59 6.71
N ALA A 343 6.74 -24.00 5.81
CA ALA A 343 6.75 -23.56 4.44
C ALA A 343 6.50 -22.05 4.30
N ALA A 344 5.61 -21.50 5.14
CA ALA A 344 5.39 -20.06 5.22
C ALA A 344 6.65 -19.31 5.66
N LYS A 345 7.42 -19.87 6.61
CA LYS A 345 8.70 -19.29 7.06
C LYS A 345 9.74 -19.26 5.94
N ALA A 346 9.90 -20.36 5.20
CA ALA A 346 10.82 -20.42 4.06
C ALA A 346 10.47 -19.36 2.99
N VAL A 347 9.18 -19.22 2.65
CA VAL A 347 8.72 -18.19 1.70
C VAL A 347 8.93 -16.77 2.25
N ALA A 348 8.72 -16.54 3.55
CA ALA A 348 8.93 -15.25 4.19
C ALA A 348 10.40 -14.83 4.13
N ASP A 349 11.32 -15.74 4.46
CA ASP A 349 12.76 -15.49 4.40
C ASP A 349 13.22 -15.22 2.95
N ARG A 350 12.65 -15.95 1.97
CA ARG A 350 12.89 -15.72 0.53
C ARG A 350 12.40 -14.33 0.08
N LEU A 351 11.23 -13.88 0.55
CA LEU A 351 10.70 -12.54 0.25
C LEU A 351 11.59 -11.44 0.85
N LEU A 352 12.14 -11.64 2.05
CA LEU A 352 13.12 -10.72 2.63
C LEU A 352 14.40 -10.63 1.79
N ALA A 353 14.90 -11.76 1.27
CA ALA A 353 16.04 -11.78 0.35
C ALA A 353 15.74 -11.04 -0.96
N TRP A 354 14.56 -11.23 -1.55
CA TRP A 354 14.11 -10.45 -2.71
C TRP A 354 14.02 -8.96 -2.38
N GLY A 355 13.57 -8.59 -1.17
CA GLY A 355 13.55 -7.22 -0.69
C GLY A 355 14.93 -6.57 -0.72
N ILE A 356 15.96 -7.29 -0.25
CA ILE A 356 17.36 -6.82 -0.31
C ILE A 356 17.81 -6.64 -1.76
N LEU A 357 17.59 -7.64 -2.63
CA LEU A 357 18.04 -7.61 -4.03
C LEU A 357 17.39 -6.47 -4.81
N ILE A 358 16.07 -6.28 -4.67
CA ILE A 358 15.36 -5.16 -5.28
C ILE A 358 15.85 -3.84 -4.71
N GLY A 359 16.07 -3.76 -3.39
CA GLY A 359 16.63 -2.57 -2.75
C GLY A 359 18.04 -2.22 -3.26
N VAL A 360 18.91 -3.22 -3.46
CA VAL A 360 20.26 -3.03 -4.04
C VAL A 360 20.15 -2.58 -5.51
N PHE A 361 19.26 -3.18 -6.28
CA PHE A 361 18.99 -2.73 -7.66
C PHE A 361 18.55 -1.26 -7.69
N LEU A 362 17.61 -0.89 -6.81
CA LEU A 362 17.13 0.47 -6.69
C LEU A 362 18.21 1.44 -6.20
N PHE A 363 19.12 1.00 -5.34
CA PHE A 363 20.29 1.80 -4.94
C PHE A 363 21.10 2.24 -6.16
N PHE A 364 21.47 1.32 -7.04
CA PHE A 364 22.23 1.67 -8.25
C PHE A 364 21.42 2.54 -9.21
N MET A 365 20.15 2.19 -9.44
CA MET A 365 19.26 2.92 -10.33
C MET A 365 19.03 4.36 -9.84
N GLN A 366 18.74 4.56 -8.56
CA GLN A 366 18.49 5.89 -7.99
C GLN A 366 19.77 6.70 -7.77
N SER A 367 20.90 6.04 -7.52
CA SER A 367 22.20 6.74 -7.53
C SER A 367 22.51 7.31 -8.91
N ALA A 368 22.17 6.60 -9.98
CA ALA A 368 22.31 7.12 -11.34
C ALA A 368 21.31 8.26 -11.66
N ALA A 369 20.19 8.37 -10.90
CA ALA A 369 19.22 9.44 -11.12
C ALA A 369 19.77 10.86 -10.81
N ILE A 370 20.93 10.99 -10.16
CA ILE A 370 21.61 12.29 -10.01
C ILE A 370 21.93 12.95 -11.36
N PHE A 371 22.21 12.15 -12.39
CA PHE A 371 22.43 12.64 -13.75
C PHE A 371 21.14 13.11 -14.44
N ALA A 372 19.99 12.68 -13.91
CA ALA A 372 18.67 13.10 -14.40
C ALA A 372 18.09 14.32 -13.65
N LEU A 373 18.75 14.84 -12.60
CA LEU A 373 18.28 16.00 -11.85
C LEU A 373 17.96 17.23 -12.74
N PRO A 374 18.73 17.52 -13.83
CA PRO A 374 18.38 18.61 -14.74
C PRO A 374 17.02 18.46 -15.44
N PHE A 375 16.47 17.24 -15.55
CA PHE A 375 15.13 17.02 -16.10
C PHE A 375 14.02 17.38 -15.11
N PHE A 376 14.32 17.32 -13.80
CA PHE A 376 13.34 17.65 -12.75
C PHE A 376 13.27 19.16 -12.47
N THR A 377 14.39 19.87 -12.61
CA THR A 377 14.45 21.31 -12.37
C THR A 377 15.60 21.95 -13.16
N PRO A 378 15.38 23.15 -13.79
CA PRO A 378 16.45 23.89 -14.43
C PRO A 378 17.32 24.68 -13.44
N ILE A 379 16.93 24.79 -12.17
CA ILE A 379 17.58 25.63 -11.15
C ILE A 379 18.81 24.89 -10.61
N LYS A 380 20.02 25.39 -10.96
CA LYS A 380 21.28 24.74 -10.58
C LYS A 380 21.50 24.58 -9.07
N ASP A 381 21.10 25.57 -8.29
CA ASP A 381 21.21 25.50 -6.83
C ASP A 381 20.37 24.35 -6.28
N VAL A 382 19.13 24.19 -6.75
CA VAL A 382 18.26 23.07 -6.36
C VAL A 382 18.86 21.72 -6.79
N GLN A 383 19.44 21.64 -8.01
CA GLN A 383 20.13 20.42 -8.45
C GLN A 383 21.30 20.08 -7.52
N THR A 384 22.14 21.05 -7.17
CA THR A 384 23.29 20.86 -6.30
C THR A 384 22.87 20.42 -4.89
N PHE A 385 21.86 21.08 -4.32
CA PHE A 385 21.31 20.72 -3.00
C PHE A 385 20.62 19.35 -2.99
N ALA A 386 20.09 18.88 -4.12
CA ALA A 386 19.39 17.59 -4.22
C ALA A 386 20.35 16.39 -4.36
N VAL A 387 21.62 16.58 -4.77
CA VAL A 387 22.56 15.45 -5.00
C VAL A 387 22.72 14.57 -3.77
N LEU A 388 23.16 15.14 -2.67
CA LEU A 388 23.46 14.35 -1.46
C LEU A 388 22.21 13.72 -0.83
N PRO A 389 21.07 14.42 -0.69
CA PRO A 389 19.80 13.81 -0.28
C PRO A 389 19.37 12.64 -1.16
N THR A 390 19.50 12.78 -2.49
CA THR A 390 19.16 11.70 -3.43
C THR A 390 20.05 10.46 -3.24
N LEU A 391 21.37 10.67 -3.05
CA LEU A 391 22.31 9.56 -2.77
C LEU A 391 22.03 8.90 -1.41
N ILE A 392 21.73 9.67 -0.37
CA ILE A 392 21.32 9.09 0.93
C ILE A 392 20.02 8.31 0.76
N GLY A 393 19.03 8.84 0.06
CA GLY A 393 17.80 8.15 -0.25
C GLY A 393 18.03 6.84 -1.01
N ALA A 394 18.91 6.86 -2.01
CA ALA A 394 19.32 5.66 -2.75
C ALA A 394 19.97 4.63 -1.80
N ALA A 395 20.89 5.05 -0.93
CA ALA A 395 21.56 4.18 0.03
C ALA A 395 20.60 3.54 1.05
N LEU A 396 19.44 4.15 1.27
CA LEU A 396 18.40 3.60 2.14
C LEU A 396 17.53 2.53 1.46
N GLN A 397 17.58 2.35 0.14
CA GLN A 397 16.70 1.42 -0.56
C GLN A 397 16.89 -0.06 -0.18
N PRO A 398 18.11 -0.58 0.05
CA PRO A 398 18.28 -1.94 0.57
C PRO A 398 17.62 -2.13 1.95
N LEU A 399 17.76 -1.13 2.83
CA LEU A 399 17.10 -1.11 4.13
C LEU A 399 15.58 -1.10 3.99
N ASN A 400 15.04 -0.23 3.12
CA ASN A 400 13.61 -0.13 2.84
C ASN A 400 13.06 -1.45 2.29
N GLY A 401 13.79 -2.12 1.40
CA GLY A 401 13.40 -3.42 0.86
C GLY A 401 13.09 -4.43 1.96
N ILE A 402 13.94 -4.51 2.99
CA ILE A 402 13.71 -5.39 4.13
C ILE A 402 12.55 -4.88 5.00
N VAL A 403 12.54 -3.59 5.34
CA VAL A 403 11.53 -2.98 6.22
C VAL A 403 10.13 -3.20 5.69
N PHE A 404 9.89 -2.84 4.43
CA PHE A 404 8.54 -2.92 3.85
C PHE A 404 8.07 -4.36 3.70
N VAL A 405 8.96 -5.28 3.31
CA VAL A 405 8.61 -6.71 3.25
C VAL A 405 8.30 -7.25 4.64
N ALA A 406 9.14 -6.97 5.65
CA ALA A 406 8.91 -7.42 7.01
C ALA A 406 7.62 -6.83 7.62
N GLU A 407 7.28 -5.57 7.32
CA GLU A 407 5.98 -4.98 7.67
C GLU A 407 4.83 -5.65 6.91
N GLY A 408 5.03 -6.04 5.64
CA GLY A 408 4.06 -6.84 4.87
C GLY A 408 3.81 -8.21 5.49
N LEU A 409 4.86 -8.88 6.00
CA LEU A 409 4.73 -10.11 6.78
C LEU A 409 3.88 -9.89 8.05
N MET A 410 4.12 -8.80 8.78
CA MET A 410 3.31 -8.44 9.96
C MET A 410 1.84 -8.19 9.61
N GLN A 411 1.58 -7.53 8.48
CA GLN A 411 0.22 -7.33 7.98
C GLN A 411 -0.45 -8.67 7.60
N GLY A 412 0.28 -9.57 6.94
CA GLY A 412 -0.19 -10.93 6.63
C GLY A 412 -0.59 -11.73 7.86
N HIS A 413 0.13 -11.56 8.96
CA HIS A 413 -0.21 -12.14 10.27
C HIS A 413 -1.29 -11.34 11.03
N GLN A 414 -1.85 -10.28 10.45
CA GLN A 414 -2.82 -9.40 11.10
C GLN A 414 -2.29 -8.72 12.39
N ALA A 415 -0.98 -8.54 12.50
CA ALA A 415 -0.33 -7.90 13.65
C ALA A 415 -0.40 -6.36 13.59
N PHE A 416 -1.57 -5.80 13.21
CA PHE A 416 -1.76 -4.38 12.91
C PHE A 416 -1.44 -3.45 14.08
N LEU A 417 -1.84 -3.81 15.31
CA LEU A 417 -1.56 -2.99 16.50
C LEU A 417 -0.05 -2.97 16.84
N ARG A 418 0.63 -4.12 16.69
CA ARG A 418 2.10 -4.17 16.87
C ARG A 418 2.81 -3.32 15.82
N LEU A 419 2.35 -3.39 14.57
CA LEU A 419 2.88 -2.58 13.50
C LEU A 419 2.68 -1.07 13.77
N ALA A 420 1.50 -0.68 14.27
CA ALA A 420 1.24 0.69 14.70
C ALA A 420 2.16 1.12 15.84
N GLY A 421 2.33 0.29 16.88
CA GLY A 421 3.24 0.55 17.99
C GLY A 421 4.68 0.77 17.55
N GLY A 422 5.19 -0.10 16.66
CA GLY A 422 6.52 0.04 16.06
C GLY A 422 6.67 1.35 15.29
N MET A 423 5.63 1.75 14.55
CA MET A 423 5.63 3.02 13.81
C MET A 423 5.66 4.23 14.75
N PHE A 424 4.88 4.23 15.85
CA PHE A 424 4.93 5.31 16.84
C PHE A 424 6.29 5.44 17.50
N VAL A 425 6.93 4.33 17.88
CA VAL A 425 8.28 4.33 18.43
C VAL A 425 9.27 4.92 17.41
N SER A 426 9.19 4.50 16.16
CA SER A 426 10.03 5.00 15.07
C SER A 426 9.81 6.49 14.80
N THR A 427 8.54 6.96 14.86
CA THR A 427 8.21 8.38 14.79
C THR A 427 8.87 9.16 15.94
N GLY A 428 8.84 8.63 17.16
CA GLY A 428 9.55 9.23 18.30
C GLY A 428 11.06 9.36 18.05
N VAL A 429 11.69 8.31 17.50
CA VAL A 429 13.10 8.33 17.07
C VAL A 429 13.34 9.41 16.01
N MET A 430 12.47 9.50 15.00
CA MET A 430 12.57 10.54 13.96
C MET A 430 12.48 11.95 14.53
N LEU A 431 11.47 12.21 15.37
CA LEU A 431 11.28 13.53 15.99
C LEU A 431 12.47 13.94 16.88
N THR A 432 13.06 12.97 17.55
CA THR A 432 14.27 13.19 18.37
C THR A 432 15.48 13.46 17.46
N ALA A 433 15.70 12.64 16.44
CA ALA A 433 16.82 12.82 15.51
C ALA A 433 16.76 14.17 14.79
N LEU A 434 15.58 14.63 14.37
CA LEU A 434 15.39 15.94 13.73
C LEU A 434 15.79 17.12 14.63
N ARG A 435 15.74 17.00 15.95
CA ARG A 435 16.20 18.05 16.88
C ARG A 435 17.72 18.20 16.89
N PHE A 436 18.45 17.13 16.63
CA PHE A 436 19.92 17.13 16.66
C PHE A 436 20.53 17.34 15.27
N GLU A 437 19.98 16.69 14.24
CA GLU A 437 20.55 16.64 12.90
C GLU A 437 19.70 17.40 11.84
N GLY A 438 18.56 17.95 12.24
CA GLY A 438 17.61 18.60 11.31
C GLY A 438 18.05 19.98 10.79
N SER A 439 19.26 20.45 11.12
CA SER A 439 19.76 21.76 10.68
C SER A 439 20.15 21.83 9.20
N THR A 440 20.38 20.68 8.56
CA THR A 440 20.75 20.57 7.14
C THR A 440 19.88 19.56 6.42
N LEU A 441 19.68 19.76 5.11
CA LEU A 441 18.89 18.84 4.30
C LEU A 441 19.47 17.41 4.29
N PRO A 442 20.79 17.18 4.11
CA PRO A 442 21.37 15.86 4.27
C PRO A 442 21.16 15.26 5.68
N GLY A 443 21.24 16.07 6.74
CA GLY A 443 20.95 15.64 8.10
C GLY A 443 19.53 15.12 8.28
N VAL A 444 18.53 15.78 7.70
CA VAL A 444 17.14 15.29 7.68
C VAL A 444 17.03 13.93 6.98
N TRP A 445 17.74 13.74 5.87
CA TRP A 445 17.75 12.44 5.18
C TRP A 445 18.47 11.35 5.98
N MET A 446 19.49 11.70 6.78
CA MET A 446 20.09 10.77 7.74
C MET A 446 19.12 10.40 8.87
N CYS A 447 18.23 11.32 9.30
CA CYS A 447 17.18 10.97 10.26
C CYS A 447 16.23 9.87 9.72
N PHE A 448 15.99 9.80 8.40
CA PHE A 448 15.27 8.67 7.80
C PHE A 448 16.02 7.35 7.96
N ALA A 449 17.35 7.33 7.99
CA ALA A 449 18.11 6.12 8.30
C ALA A 449 17.81 5.61 9.72
N ALA A 450 17.84 6.50 10.72
CA ALA A 450 17.49 6.15 12.10
C ALA A 450 16.03 5.67 12.21
N PHE A 451 15.09 6.37 11.58
CA PHE A 451 13.68 6.01 11.51
C PHE A 451 13.47 4.61 10.93
N ASN A 452 14.04 4.34 9.75
CA ASN A 452 13.88 3.05 9.08
C ASN A 452 14.64 1.93 9.80
N THR A 453 15.78 2.21 10.43
CA THR A 453 16.49 1.22 11.25
C THR A 453 15.65 0.82 12.47
N CYS A 454 14.99 1.75 13.14
CA CYS A 454 14.07 1.44 14.23
C CYS A 454 12.89 0.55 13.75
N ARG A 455 12.27 0.88 12.61
CA ARG A 455 11.23 0.06 11.97
C ARG A 455 11.75 -1.34 11.66
N LEU A 456 12.95 -1.43 11.09
CA LEU A 456 13.59 -2.72 10.78
C LEU A 456 13.75 -3.58 12.02
N LEU A 457 14.35 -3.05 13.07
CA LEU A 457 14.59 -3.80 14.31
C LEU A 457 13.30 -4.32 14.92
N PHE A 458 12.24 -3.50 14.90
CA PHE A 458 10.93 -3.88 15.40
C PHE A 458 10.29 -5.00 14.55
N ALA A 459 10.34 -4.87 13.22
CA ALA A 459 9.76 -5.83 12.29
C ALA A 459 10.53 -7.16 12.28
N LEU A 460 11.87 -7.12 12.30
CA LEU A 460 12.70 -8.33 12.37
C LEU A 460 12.52 -9.06 13.72
N ARG A 461 12.43 -8.32 14.84
CA ARG A 461 12.11 -8.94 16.12
C ARG A 461 10.78 -9.68 16.07
N HIS A 462 9.75 -9.08 15.44
CA HIS A 462 8.48 -9.77 15.24
C HIS A 462 8.65 -11.02 14.37
N HIS A 463 9.34 -10.91 13.22
CA HIS A 463 9.50 -12.03 12.30
C HIS A 463 10.29 -13.20 12.90
N PHE A 464 11.43 -12.92 13.56
CA PHE A 464 12.31 -13.98 14.05
C PHE A 464 12.01 -14.45 15.46
N VAL A 465 11.36 -13.63 16.31
CA VAL A 465 11.22 -13.92 17.75
C VAL A 465 9.77 -14.02 18.18
N ASP A 466 9.00 -12.94 18.08
CA ASP A 466 7.72 -12.79 18.78
C ASP A 466 6.49 -13.10 17.91
N GLY A 467 6.65 -13.23 16.61
CA GLY A 467 5.55 -13.50 15.65
C GLY A 467 5.26 -14.99 15.49
N PRO A 468 4.23 -15.33 14.70
CA PRO A 468 3.81 -16.72 14.49
C PRO A 468 4.89 -17.61 13.83
N LEU A 469 5.78 -16.98 13.02
CA LEU A 469 6.91 -17.65 12.37
C LEU A 469 8.22 -17.48 13.14
N GLY A 470 8.17 -16.84 14.30
CA GLY A 470 9.34 -16.67 15.17
C GLY A 470 9.69 -17.96 15.92
N TRP A 471 10.98 -18.10 16.25
CA TRP A 471 11.52 -19.32 16.89
C TRP A 471 10.78 -19.73 18.18
N LYS A 472 10.13 -18.78 18.88
CA LYS A 472 9.35 -19.07 20.08
C LYS A 472 8.05 -19.83 19.79
N HIS A 473 7.47 -19.65 18.61
CA HIS A 473 6.12 -20.10 18.30
C HIS A 473 6.04 -21.07 17.10
N LEU A 474 7.07 -21.08 16.25
CA LEU A 474 7.06 -21.80 14.98
C LEU A 474 6.78 -23.30 15.14
N ASN A 475 7.49 -23.98 16.06
CA ASN A 475 7.32 -25.42 16.30
C ASN A 475 5.93 -25.75 16.85
N ALA A 476 5.45 -24.96 17.82
CA ALA A 476 4.12 -25.16 18.38
C ALA A 476 3.01 -24.94 17.34
N ASN A 477 3.17 -23.96 16.47
CA ASN A 477 2.24 -23.70 15.38
C ASN A 477 2.28 -24.80 14.32
N GLN A 478 3.47 -25.34 14.02
CA GLN A 478 3.61 -26.47 13.10
C GLN A 478 2.94 -27.73 13.63
N MET A 479 3.15 -28.10 14.90
CA MET A 479 2.50 -29.24 15.52
C MET A 479 0.97 -29.11 15.50
N LYS A 480 0.42 -27.95 15.85
CA LYS A 480 -1.03 -27.70 15.79
C LYS A 480 -1.57 -27.84 14.36
N TRP A 481 -0.83 -27.36 13.36
CA TRP A 481 -1.22 -27.49 11.96
C TRP A 481 -1.24 -28.96 11.52
N GLU A 482 -0.24 -29.75 11.90
CA GLU A 482 -0.17 -31.19 11.61
C GLU A 482 -1.30 -31.99 12.28
N GLU A 483 -1.61 -31.71 13.55
CA GLU A 483 -2.73 -32.32 14.27
C GLU A 483 -4.07 -32.02 13.57
N THR A 484 -4.29 -30.77 13.19
CA THR A 484 -5.52 -30.35 12.51
C THR A 484 -5.68 -31.02 11.15
N ASN A 485 -4.57 -31.23 10.41
CA ASN A 485 -4.62 -31.82 9.06
C ASN A 485 -4.62 -33.36 9.07
N LYS A 486 -4.23 -34.01 10.19
CA LYS A 486 -4.38 -35.47 10.37
C LYS A 486 -5.80 -35.88 10.72
N SER A 487 -6.58 -34.98 11.32
CA SER A 487 -7.96 -35.23 11.76
C SER A 487 -9.01 -34.85 10.69
N ALA A 488 -8.61 -34.28 9.56
CA ALA A 488 -9.44 -33.91 8.42
C ALA A 488 -9.14 -34.81 7.20
#